data_21338c916db2328181104473f6255fa4
#
_entry.id   21338c916db2328181104473f6255fa4
#
_cell.length_a   1.000
_cell.length_b   1.000
_cell.length_c   1.000
_cell.angle_alpha   90.00
_cell.angle_beta   90.00
_cell.angle_gamma   90.00
#
_symmetry.space_group_name_H-M   'P 1'
#
loop_
_entity.id
_entity.type
_entity.pdbx_description
1 polymer ?
#
loop_
_entity_poly.entity_id
_entity_poly.type
_entity_poly.pdbx_seq_one_letter_code
_entity_poly.pdbx_strand_id
1 'polypeptide(L)'
;YLWMSIGYTSILYYSTLIGIDKTYYEAAVVDGASLWQQIFRITIPCMKKTIIILLILAVGRICYSDLGLFYQVPMHSGLLYPTTQTIDTFVYRALLEQNSIGRSSAAGLFQAVLGFILVVSTNMIVRKVDAESSLF
;
A
#
# COMPACT_ATOMS: atom_id res chain seq x y z
N TYR A 1 -1.99 7.13 10.93
CA TYR A 1 -2.07 6.08 9.89
C TYR A 1 -1.02 4.99 10.12
N LEU A 2 0.26 5.36 10.33
CA LEU A 2 1.34 4.40 10.58
C LEU A 2 1.03 3.47 11.77
N TRP A 3 0.51 4.01 12.86
CA TRP A 3 0.13 3.22 14.03
C TRP A 3 -0.92 2.14 13.73
N MET A 4 -1.88 2.44 12.86
CA MET A 4 -2.94 1.49 12.49
C MET A 4 -2.45 0.39 11.54
N SER A 5 -1.51 0.71 10.65
CA SER A 5 -1.07 -0.20 9.58
C SER A 5 0.20 -0.99 9.91
N ILE A 6 1.01 -0.55 10.89
CA ILE A 6 2.31 -1.13 11.19
C ILE A 6 2.22 -2.62 11.56
N GLY A 7 1.22 -3.01 12.36
CA GLY A 7 1.06 -4.40 12.80
C GLY A 7 0.81 -5.35 11.63
N TYR A 8 -0.15 -5.00 10.77
CA TYR A 8 -0.48 -5.81 9.59
C TYR A 8 0.69 -5.90 8.60
N THR A 9 1.32 -4.77 8.31
CA THR A 9 2.45 -4.72 7.38
C THR A 9 3.66 -5.50 7.92
N SER A 10 3.92 -5.40 9.22
CA SER A 10 5.01 -6.14 9.88
C SER A 10 4.81 -7.64 9.80
N ILE A 11 3.58 -8.15 9.97
CA ILE A 11 3.28 -9.58 9.86
C ILE A 11 3.54 -10.08 8.43
N LEU A 12 3.17 -9.31 7.41
CA LEU A 12 3.42 -9.69 6.02
C LEU A 12 4.92 -9.82 5.71
N TYR A 13 5.73 -8.84 6.14
CA TYR A 13 7.18 -8.92 5.98
C TYR A 13 7.80 -10.05 6.81
N TYR A 14 7.33 -10.23 8.04
CA TYR A 14 7.81 -11.29 8.93
C TYR A 14 7.51 -12.68 8.38
N SER A 15 6.31 -12.90 7.84
CA SER A 15 5.94 -14.15 7.17
C SER A 15 6.89 -14.49 6.00
N THR A 16 7.23 -13.49 5.19
CA THR A 16 8.19 -13.68 4.09
C THR A 16 9.59 -13.98 4.61
N LEU A 17 10.01 -13.31 5.69
CA LEU A 17 11.32 -13.48 6.30
C LEU A 17 11.51 -14.90 6.84
N ILE A 18 10.51 -15.46 7.52
CA ILE A 18 10.56 -16.86 8.02
C ILE A 18 10.61 -17.87 6.87
N GLY A 19 10.04 -17.54 5.72
CA GLY A 19 10.06 -18.41 4.53
C GLY A 19 11.42 -18.50 3.83
N ILE A 20 12.42 -17.69 4.22
CA ILE A 20 13.76 -17.77 3.65
C ILE A 20 14.47 -18.99 4.24
N ASP A 21 15.06 -19.83 3.37
CA ASP A 21 15.79 -21.02 3.80
C ASP A 21 17.02 -20.64 4.65
N LYS A 22 17.13 -21.25 5.81
CA LYS A 22 18.22 -21.00 6.75
C LYS A 22 19.58 -21.39 6.20
N THR A 23 19.64 -22.32 5.26
CA THR A 23 20.88 -22.77 4.61
C THR A 23 21.66 -21.62 3.97
N TYR A 24 20.98 -20.60 3.45
CA TYR A 24 21.64 -19.40 2.91
C TYR A 24 22.41 -18.62 3.99
N TYR A 25 21.84 -18.54 5.19
CA TYR A 25 22.48 -17.82 6.30
C TYR A 25 23.64 -18.65 6.90
N GLU A 26 23.46 -19.96 7.00
CA GLU A 26 24.50 -20.89 7.48
C GLU A 26 25.72 -20.86 6.55
N ALA A 27 25.51 -20.92 5.24
CA ALA A 27 26.60 -20.79 4.26
C ALA A 27 27.30 -19.43 4.38
N ALA A 28 26.56 -18.35 4.52
CA ALA A 28 27.11 -17.00 4.66
C ALA A 28 27.95 -16.84 5.95
N VAL A 29 27.57 -17.52 7.04
CA VAL A 29 28.34 -17.51 8.29
C VAL A 29 29.67 -18.28 8.10
N VAL A 30 29.65 -19.40 7.41
CA VAL A 30 30.87 -20.16 7.08
C VAL A 30 31.84 -19.32 6.23
N ASP A 31 31.28 -18.53 5.28
CA ASP A 31 32.03 -17.58 4.45
C ASP A 31 32.51 -16.32 5.20
N GLY A 32 32.21 -16.21 6.50
CA GLY A 32 32.61 -15.07 7.33
C GLY A 32 31.83 -13.77 7.08
N ALA A 33 30.62 -13.86 6.49
CA ALA A 33 29.79 -12.70 6.22
C ALA A 33 29.25 -12.09 7.51
N SER A 34 29.39 -10.75 7.65
CA SER A 34 28.81 -10.00 8.75
C SER A 34 27.26 -9.95 8.65
N LEU A 35 26.58 -9.65 9.76
CA LEU A 35 25.11 -9.50 9.80
C LEU A 35 24.60 -8.49 8.75
N TRP A 36 25.28 -7.38 8.55
CA TRP A 36 24.92 -6.40 7.54
C TRP A 36 25.03 -6.94 6.12
N GLN A 37 26.08 -7.73 5.85
CA GLN A 37 26.24 -8.38 4.54
C GLN A 37 25.12 -9.42 4.30
N GLN A 38 24.72 -10.17 5.31
CA GLN A 38 23.61 -11.13 5.22
C GLN A 38 22.28 -10.39 4.94
N ILE A 39 22.01 -9.26 5.62
CA ILE A 39 20.81 -8.48 5.39
C ILE A 39 20.75 -7.95 3.95
N PHE A 40 21.79 -7.29 3.47
CA PHE A 40 21.76 -6.65 2.16
C PHE A 40 21.94 -7.61 0.98
N ARG A 41 22.62 -8.75 1.16
CA ARG A 41 22.91 -9.68 0.08
C ARG A 41 22.01 -10.91 0.05
N ILE A 42 21.35 -11.26 1.15
CA ILE A 42 20.45 -12.41 1.24
C ILE A 42 19.03 -11.96 1.55
N THR A 43 18.82 -11.32 2.71
CA THR A 43 17.46 -11.01 3.19
C THR A 43 16.71 -10.09 2.24
N ILE A 44 17.26 -8.92 1.91
CA ILE A 44 16.58 -7.93 1.05
C ILE A 44 16.32 -8.50 -0.36
N PRO A 45 17.27 -9.15 -1.05
CA PRO A 45 16.99 -9.77 -2.34
C PRO A 45 15.91 -10.85 -2.29
N CYS A 46 15.92 -11.72 -1.27
CA CYS A 46 14.89 -12.75 -1.11
C CYS A 46 13.49 -12.16 -0.85
N MET A 47 13.41 -11.02 -0.17
CA MET A 47 12.16 -10.32 0.11
C MET A 47 11.70 -9.40 -1.02
N LYS A 48 12.51 -9.21 -2.06
CA LYS A 48 12.27 -8.23 -3.13
C LYS A 48 10.87 -8.34 -3.75
N LYS A 49 10.41 -9.55 -4.06
CA LYS A 49 9.07 -9.77 -4.64
C LYS A 49 7.96 -9.25 -3.72
N THR A 50 8.01 -9.56 -2.43
CA THR A 50 7.02 -9.10 -1.46
C THR A 50 7.03 -7.59 -1.31
N ILE A 51 8.21 -6.98 -1.25
CA ILE A 51 8.35 -5.52 -1.16
C ILE A 51 7.71 -4.84 -2.38
N ILE A 52 7.99 -5.33 -3.58
CA ILE A 52 7.45 -4.77 -4.83
C ILE A 52 5.94 -4.94 -4.91
N ILE A 53 5.40 -6.11 -4.58
CA ILE A 53 3.96 -6.36 -4.57
C ILE A 53 3.24 -5.41 -3.61
N LEU A 54 3.74 -5.29 -2.38
CA LEU A 54 3.16 -4.38 -1.38
C LEU A 54 3.27 -2.91 -1.81
N LEU A 55 4.35 -2.53 -2.49
CA LEU A 55 4.51 -1.19 -3.05
C LEU A 55 3.47 -0.91 -4.15
N ILE A 56 3.27 -1.84 -5.09
CA ILE A 56 2.26 -1.68 -6.15
C ILE A 56 0.86 -1.53 -5.55
N LEU A 57 0.52 -2.36 -4.55
CA LEU A 57 -0.76 -2.27 -3.86
C LEU A 57 -0.92 -0.94 -3.10
N ALA A 58 0.15 -0.45 -2.46
CA ALA A 58 0.14 0.85 -1.77
C ALA A 58 -0.07 2.01 -2.76
N VAL A 59 0.58 1.98 -3.93
CA VAL A 59 0.39 2.98 -4.99
C VAL A 59 -1.05 2.95 -5.52
N GLY A 60 -1.64 1.76 -5.69
CA GLY A 60 -3.04 1.62 -6.14
C GLY A 60 -4.04 2.25 -5.16
N ARG A 61 -3.69 2.34 -3.89
CA ARG A 61 -4.53 2.92 -2.84
C ARG A 61 -4.22 4.39 -2.52
N ILE A 62 -3.34 5.05 -3.25
CA ILE A 62 -2.92 6.43 -2.94
C ILE A 62 -4.07 7.45 -2.97
N CYS A 63 -5.09 7.19 -3.80
CA CYS A 63 -6.29 8.01 -3.90
C CYS A 63 -7.34 7.68 -2.84
N TYR A 64 -7.15 6.64 -2.03
CA TYR A 64 -8.07 6.23 -0.98
C TYR A 64 -7.61 6.75 0.37
N SER A 65 -8.55 7.26 1.15
CA SER A 65 -8.32 7.73 2.51
C SER A 65 -9.06 6.84 3.54
N ASP A 66 -8.71 7.00 4.80
CA ASP A 66 -9.46 6.38 5.88
C ASP A 66 -10.74 7.19 6.13
N LEU A 67 -11.87 6.69 5.62
CA LEU A 67 -13.17 7.32 5.80
C LEU A 67 -13.51 7.49 7.29
N GLY A 68 -13.21 6.48 8.12
CA GLY A 68 -13.49 6.55 9.56
C GLY A 68 -12.78 7.71 10.22
N LEU A 69 -11.48 7.86 9.95
CA LEU A 69 -10.68 8.95 10.50
C LEU A 69 -11.17 10.32 10.03
N PHE A 70 -11.27 10.52 8.70
CA PHE A 70 -11.59 11.83 8.12
C PHE A 70 -13.06 12.23 8.22
N TYR A 71 -13.95 11.30 8.55
CA TYR A 71 -15.36 11.58 8.76
C TYR A 71 -15.71 11.74 10.24
N GLN A 72 -15.22 10.84 11.11
CA GLN A 72 -15.59 10.80 12.53
C GLN A 72 -14.81 11.81 13.38
N VAL A 73 -13.51 11.97 13.16
CA VAL A 73 -12.67 12.85 14.00
C VAL A 73 -13.08 14.33 13.89
N PRO A 74 -13.43 14.88 12.70
CA PRO A 74 -13.93 16.25 12.60
C PRO A 74 -15.33 16.47 13.19
N MET A 75 -16.04 15.43 13.65
CA MET A 75 -17.37 15.50 14.26
C MET A 75 -18.37 16.39 13.49
N HIS A 76 -18.38 16.28 12.17
CA HIS A 76 -19.21 17.07 11.27
C HIS A 76 -19.02 18.61 11.36
N SER A 77 -17.88 19.07 11.88
CA SER A 77 -17.60 20.50 11.95
C SER A 77 -17.38 21.07 10.55
N GLY A 78 -18.32 21.90 10.09
CA GLY A 78 -18.24 22.57 8.79
C GLY A 78 -16.99 23.44 8.62
N LEU A 79 -16.43 23.94 9.72
CA LEU A 79 -15.20 24.75 9.73
C LEU A 79 -13.97 23.93 9.33
N LEU A 80 -13.99 22.62 9.56
CA LEU A 80 -12.86 21.73 9.24
C LEU A 80 -12.96 21.10 7.85
N TYR A 81 -14.08 21.20 7.16
CA TYR A 81 -14.27 20.59 5.85
C TYR A 81 -13.20 20.97 4.82
N PRO A 82 -12.78 22.25 4.69
CA PRO A 82 -11.77 22.62 3.70
C PRO A 82 -10.42 21.89 3.88
N THR A 83 -10.11 21.45 5.10
CA THR A 83 -8.83 20.81 5.44
C THR A 83 -8.94 19.30 5.63
N THR A 84 -10.14 18.76 5.86
CA THR A 84 -10.36 17.33 6.14
C THR A 84 -11.15 16.61 5.05
N GLN A 85 -11.62 17.32 4.02
CA GLN A 85 -12.39 16.71 2.95
C GLN A 85 -11.48 15.90 2.02
N THR A 86 -11.77 14.61 1.91
CA THR A 86 -11.13 13.66 0.99
C THR A 86 -12.15 13.18 -0.04
N ILE A 87 -11.71 12.48 -1.09
CA ILE A 87 -12.63 11.91 -2.09
C ILE A 87 -13.61 10.95 -1.42
N ASP A 88 -13.15 10.11 -0.50
CA ASP A 88 -13.99 9.14 0.21
C ASP A 88 -15.06 9.84 1.07
N THR A 89 -14.69 10.88 1.81
CA THR A 89 -15.66 11.66 2.59
C THR A 89 -16.63 12.42 1.70
N PHE A 90 -16.19 12.89 0.53
CA PHE A 90 -17.07 13.53 -0.46
C PHE A 90 -18.08 12.52 -1.02
N VAL A 91 -17.63 11.33 -1.44
CA VAL A 91 -18.50 10.24 -1.94
C VAL A 91 -19.56 9.89 -0.89
N TYR A 92 -19.14 9.72 0.36
CA TYR A 92 -20.02 9.36 1.47
C TYR A 92 -21.09 10.45 1.72
N ARG A 93 -20.68 11.73 1.81
CA ARG A 93 -21.60 12.85 2.03
C ARG A 93 -22.53 13.08 0.85
N ALA A 94 -22.02 13.00 -0.37
CA ALA A 94 -22.84 13.12 -1.58
C ALA A 94 -23.95 12.08 -1.61
N LEU A 95 -23.66 10.85 -1.17
CA LEU A 95 -24.63 9.76 -1.15
C LEU A 95 -25.63 9.90 -0.01
N LEU A 96 -25.17 10.05 1.24
CA LEU A 96 -26.02 9.96 2.42
C LEU A 96 -26.60 11.30 2.88
N GLU A 97 -25.85 12.39 2.79
CA GLU A 97 -26.30 13.71 3.25
C GLU A 97 -27.03 14.51 2.16
N GLN A 98 -26.53 14.41 0.91
CA GLN A 98 -27.10 15.17 -0.22
C GLN A 98 -28.03 14.33 -1.11
N ASN A 99 -28.16 13.02 -0.83
CA ASN A 99 -28.93 12.07 -1.62
C ASN A 99 -28.63 12.14 -3.14
N SER A 100 -27.38 12.46 -3.48
CA SER A 100 -26.93 12.67 -4.85
C SER A 100 -26.14 11.47 -5.34
N ILE A 101 -26.87 10.43 -5.79
CA ILE A 101 -26.28 9.19 -6.32
C ILE A 101 -25.33 9.47 -7.49
N GLY A 102 -25.71 10.39 -8.39
CA GLY A 102 -24.89 10.71 -9.56
C GLY A 102 -23.51 11.26 -9.22
N ARG A 103 -23.41 12.19 -8.25
CA ARG A 103 -22.12 12.77 -7.83
C ARG A 103 -21.27 11.75 -7.10
N SER A 104 -21.88 10.95 -6.21
CA SER A 104 -21.20 9.89 -5.48
C SER A 104 -20.62 8.85 -6.43
N SER A 105 -21.43 8.37 -7.39
CA SER A 105 -21.01 7.37 -8.38
C SER A 105 -19.92 7.91 -9.31
N ALA A 106 -20.03 9.16 -9.76
CA ALA A 106 -19.01 9.79 -10.62
C ALA A 106 -17.66 9.92 -9.90
N ALA A 107 -17.67 10.38 -8.64
CA ALA A 107 -16.44 10.51 -7.85
C ALA A 107 -15.80 9.15 -7.52
N GLY A 108 -16.62 8.15 -7.16
CA GLY A 108 -16.14 6.79 -6.92
C GLY A 108 -15.57 6.12 -8.17
N LEU A 109 -16.23 6.30 -9.33
CA LEU A 109 -15.72 5.80 -10.61
C LEU A 109 -14.39 6.48 -10.97
N PHE A 110 -14.29 7.80 -10.84
CA PHE A 110 -13.05 8.53 -11.08
C PHE A 110 -11.91 8.00 -10.22
N GLN A 111 -12.15 7.80 -8.92
CA GLN A 111 -11.17 7.24 -7.98
C GLN A 111 -10.73 5.83 -8.38
N ALA A 112 -11.67 4.96 -8.77
CA ALA A 112 -11.39 3.60 -9.20
C ALA A 112 -10.55 3.57 -10.50
N VAL A 113 -10.88 4.42 -11.48
CA VAL A 113 -10.14 4.54 -12.75
C VAL A 113 -8.72 5.04 -12.49
N LEU A 114 -8.55 6.07 -11.65
CA LEU A 114 -7.21 6.55 -11.28
C LEU A 114 -6.39 5.47 -10.57
N GLY A 115 -6.97 4.77 -9.61
CA GLY A 115 -6.31 3.65 -8.93
C GLY A 115 -5.87 2.56 -9.90
N PHE A 116 -6.74 2.19 -10.84
CA PHE A 116 -6.43 1.22 -11.89
C PHE A 116 -5.26 1.67 -12.77
N ILE A 117 -5.29 2.92 -13.27
CA ILE A 117 -4.21 3.48 -14.09
C ILE A 117 -2.88 3.46 -13.33
N LEU A 118 -2.89 3.84 -12.05
CA LEU A 118 -1.70 3.84 -11.20
C LEU A 118 -1.13 2.44 -11.00
N VAL A 119 -1.96 1.45 -10.72
CA VAL A 119 -1.53 0.05 -10.57
C VAL A 119 -0.92 -0.47 -11.86
N VAL A 120 -1.60 -0.29 -13.00
CA VAL A 120 -1.11 -0.75 -14.30
C VAL A 120 0.20 -0.07 -14.67
N SER A 121 0.28 1.25 -14.51
CA SER A 121 1.49 2.02 -14.82
C SER A 121 2.67 1.58 -13.94
N THR A 122 2.46 1.41 -12.64
CA THR A 122 3.48 0.95 -11.71
C THR A 122 3.92 -0.48 -12.04
N ASN A 123 2.97 -1.37 -12.33
CA ASN A 123 3.29 -2.75 -12.72
C ASN A 123 4.09 -2.80 -14.04
N MET A 124 3.77 -1.95 -15.01
CA MET A 124 4.54 -1.85 -16.27
C MET A 124 5.98 -1.37 -16.03
N ILE A 125 6.18 -0.41 -15.12
CA ILE A 125 7.52 0.05 -14.71
C ILE A 125 8.29 -1.09 -14.04
N VAL A 126 7.65 -1.78 -13.09
CA VAL A 126 8.26 -2.93 -12.40
C VAL A 126 8.64 -4.01 -13.41
N ARG A 127 7.75 -4.36 -14.34
CA ARG A 127 8.01 -5.38 -15.37
C ARG A 127 9.23 -5.06 -16.25
N LYS A 128 9.49 -3.78 -16.52
CA LYS A 128 10.70 -3.37 -17.25
C LYS A 128 11.99 -3.53 -16.46
N VAL A 129 11.93 -3.40 -15.13
CA VAL A 129 13.10 -3.48 -14.24
C VAL A 129 13.31 -4.92 -13.76
N ASP A 130 12.23 -5.63 -13.44
CA ASP A 130 12.25 -6.99 -12.91
C ASP A 130 10.94 -7.71 -13.26
N ALA A 131 10.97 -8.43 -14.37
CA ALA A 131 9.79 -9.14 -14.87
C ALA A 131 9.26 -10.21 -13.91
N GLU A 132 10.14 -10.82 -13.09
CA GLU A 132 9.74 -11.85 -12.12
C GLU A 132 8.97 -11.30 -10.92
N SER A 133 9.09 -10.02 -10.65
CA SER A 133 8.43 -9.36 -9.52
C SER A 133 7.16 -8.60 -9.93
N SER A 134 6.78 -8.62 -11.23
CA SER A 134 5.53 -8.03 -11.70
C SER A 134 4.32 -8.85 -11.24
N LEU A 135 3.15 -8.19 -11.10
CA LEU A 135 1.91 -8.88 -10.72
C LEU A 135 1.30 -9.63 -11.91
N PHE A 136 1.42 -9.07 -13.12
CA PHE A 136 0.89 -9.63 -14.37
C PHE A 136 1.68 -9.09 -15.56
#